data_e1d70aed76deacc7496ccf5a4f68cf2c
#
_entry.id   e1d70aed76deacc7496ccf5a4f68cf2c
#
_cell.length_a   1.000
_cell.length_b   1.000
_cell.length_c   1.000
_cell.angle_alpha   90.00
_cell.angle_beta   90.00
_cell.angle_gamma   90.00
#
_symmetry.space_group_name_H-M   'P 1'
#
loop_
_entity.id
_entity.type
_entity.pdbx_description
1 polymer ?
#
loop_
_entity_poly.entity_id
_entity_poly.type
_entity_poly.pdbx_seq_one_letter_code
_entity_poly.pdbx_strand_id
1 'polypeptide(L)'
;MVEKERVLCFEFKKMHHIIIRTIHERLAACGFDEVTVLHGHILGYLYHNSDRDIYPRDIVREYEIGKSSVTNVLQLMEEKGYLTRTPDKKDGRLKKIRLTKKGEEIHLQTIAVIDQLHRDMECGITKEEREVFFGIVDKMRENAAKQRVSGQ
;
A
#
# COMPACT_ATOMS: atom_id res chain seq x y z
N MET A 1 -7.29 5.52 -40.38
CA MET A 1 -6.92 5.78 -38.94
C MET A 1 -6.39 4.49 -38.40
N VAL A 2 -5.07 4.37 -38.19
CA VAL A 2 -4.48 3.13 -37.62
C VAL A 2 -4.93 3.04 -36.17
N GLU A 3 -5.72 2.01 -35.87
CA GLU A 3 -6.13 1.70 -34.49
C GLU A 3 -4.85 1.48 -33.69
N LYS A 4 -4.58 2.36 -32.74
CA LYS A 4 -3.36 2.31 -31.94
C LYS A 4 -3.45 1.07 -31.07
N GLU A 5 -2.69 0.03 -31.44
CA GLU A 5 -2.68 -1.25 -30.74
C GLU A 5 -2.50 -1.03 -29.22
N ARG A 6 -3.44 -1.53 -28.42
CA ARG A 6 -3.41 -1.38 -26.97
C ARG A 6 -2.34 -2.29 -26.37
N VAL A 7 -1.32 -1.71 -25.75
CA VAL A 7 -0.24 -2.44 -25.10
C VAL A 7 -0.60 -2.73 -23.65
N LEU A 8 -0.69 -4.00 -23.29
CA LEU A 8 -1.13 -4.45 -21.96
C LEU A 8 -0.37 -3.76 -20.80
N CYS A 9 0.96 -3.65 -20.88
CA CYS A 9 1.76 -2.98 -19.85
C CYS A 9 1.37 -1.51 -19.65
N PHE A 10 1.00 -0.78 -20.72
CA PHE A 10 0.52 0.59 -20.60
C PHE A 10 -0.88 0.67 -19.99
N GLU A 11 -1.75 -0.31 -20.26
CA GLU A 11 -3.07 -0.36 -19.64
C GLU A 11 -2.96 -0.64 -18.14
N PHE A 12 -2.08 -1.54 -17.70
CA PHE A 12 -1.79 -1.74 -16.27
C PHE A 12 -1.28 -0.47 -15.60
N LYS A 13 -0.36 0.25 -16.24
CA LYS A 13 0.15 1.53 -15.72
C LYS A 13 -0.97 2.57 -15.57
N LYS A 14 -1.82 2.72 -16.60
CA LYS A 14 -2.97 3.64 -16.54
C LYS A 14 -3.93 3.26 -15.42
N MET A 15 -4.27 1.97 -15.32
CA MET A 15 -5.16 1.46 -14.28
C MET A 15 -4.59 1.72 -12.88
N HIS A 16 -3.29 1.44 -12.68
CA HIS A 16 -2.63 1.75 -11.42
C HIS A 16 -2.77 3.24 -11.05
N HIS A 17 -2.53 4.16 -11.98
CA HIS A 17 -2.70 5.60 -11.73
C HIS A 17 -4.15 5.98 -11.38
N ILE A 18 -5.14 5.38 -12.06
CA ILE A 18 -6.55 5.61 -11.76
C ILE A 18 -6.86 5.15 -10.34
N ILE A 19 -6.46 3.93 -9.97
CA ILE A 19 -6.69 3.36 -8.64
C ILE A 19 -6.10 4.27 -7.55
N ILE A 20 -4.81 4.61 -7.66
CA ILE A 20 -4.12 5.43 -6.66
C ILE A 20 -4.78 6.81 -6.52
N ARG A 21 -5.09 7.45 -7.64
CA ARG A 21 -5.77 8.75 -7.62
C ARG A 21 -7.14 8.67 -6.96
N THR A 22 -7.94 7.66 -7.30
CA THR A 22 -9.29 7.49 -6.74
C THR A 22 -9.22 7.20 -5.23
N ILE A 23 -8.23 6.42 -4.77
CA ILE A 23 -8.00 6.20 -3.33
C ILE A 23 -7.73 7.54 -2.64
N HIS A 24 -6.81 8.34 -3.18
CA HIS A 24 -6.49 9.65 -2.59
C HIS A 24 -7.71 10.58 -2.56
N GLU A 25 -8.47 10.69 -3.64
CA GLU A 25 -9.67 11.52 -3.72
C GLU A 25 -10.73 11.08 -2.69
N ARG A 26 -10.95 9.78 -2.52
CA ARG A 26 -11.91 9.25 -1.54
C ARG A 26 -11.43 9.46 -0.10
N LEU A 27 -10.13 9.27 0.19
CA LEU A 27 -9.56 9.52 1.51
C LEU A 27 -9.61 11.01 1.85
N ALA A 28 -9.30 11.89 0.90
CA ALA A 28 -9.42 13.34 1.08
C ALA A 28 -10.86 13.76 1.40
N ALA A 29 -11.85 13.16 0.72
CA ALA A 29 -13.27 13.40 1.01
C ALA A 29 -13.67 12.96 2.45
N CYS A 30 -12.92 12.03 3.05
CA CYS A 30 -13.07 11.62 4.44
C CYS A 30 -12.22 12.47 5.42
N GLY A 31 -11.52 13.51 4.95
CA GLY A 31 -10.65 14.37 5.76
C GLY A 31 -9.21 13.81 5.95
N PHE A 32 -8.76 12.89 5.10
CA PHE A 32 -7.44 12.25 5.16
C PHE A 32 -6.58 12.58 3.95
N ASP A 33 -6.48 13.84 3.60
CA ASP A 33 -5.79 14.36 2.40
C ASP A 33 -4.29 14.03 2.39
N GLU A 34 -3.70 13.69 3.54
CA GLU A 34 -2.27 13.44 3.69
C GLU A 34 -1.91 11.94 3.73
N VAL A 35 -2.92 11.04 3.68
CA VAL A 35 -2.69 9.60 3.71
C VAL A 35 -2.28 9.12 2.33
N THR A 36 -0.99 8.86 2.16
CA THR A 36 -0.45 8.23 0.95
C THR A 36 -0.54 6.71 1.04
N VAL A 37 -0.29 6.02 -0.08
CA VAL A 37 -0.21 4.55 -0.12
C VAL A 37 0.79 4.01 0.92
N LEU A 38 1.94 4.69 1.09
CA LEU A 38 2.94 4.29 2.07
C LEU A 38 2.43 4.44 3.51
N HIS A 39 1.68 5.52 3.83
CA HIS A 39 1.02 5.64 5.12
C HIS A 39 0.06 4.47 5.38
N GLY A 40 -0.77 4.12 4.38
CA GLY A 40 -1.69 2.99 4.47
C GLY A 40 -0.98 1.67 4.74
N HIS A 41 0.14 1.40 4.05
CA HIS A 41 0.97 0.22 4.27
C HIS A 41 1.53 0.18 5.70
N ILE A 42 2.10 1.29 6.19
CA ILE A 42 2.66 1.37 7.55
C ILE A 42 1.56 1.19 8.60
N LEU A 43 0.41 1.85 8.45
CA LEU A 43 -0.73 1.68 9.35
C LEU A 43 -1.17 0.22 9.42
N GLY A 44 -1.34 -0.44 8.27
CA GLY A 44 -1.72 -1.84 8.18
C GLY A 44 -0.69 -2.77 8.83
N TYR A 45 0.60 -2.55 8.57
CA TYR A 45 1.66 -3.33 9.17
C TYR A 45 1.67 -3.23 10.70
N LEU A 46 1.53 -2.02 11.25
CA LEU A 46 1.47 -1.80 12.68
C LEU A 46 0.20 -2.38 13.31
N TYR A 47 -0.93 -2.28 12.61
CA TYR A 47 -2.21 -2.83 13.07
C TYR A 47 -2.16 -4.36 13.20
N HIS A 48 -1.68 -5.05 12.15
CA HIS A 48 -1.59 -6.51 12.12
C HIS A 48 -0.47 -7.11 12.97
N ASN A 49 0.47 -6.29 13.44
CA ASN A 49 1.58 -6.73 14.30
C ASN A 49 1.57 -6.03 15.66
N SER A 50 0.39 -5.69 16.17
CA SER A 50 0.21 -4.97 17.44
C SER A 50 0.63 -5.80 18.67
N ASP A 51 0.74 -7.12 18.52
CA ASP A 51 1.15 -8.09 19.53
C ASP A 51 2.66 -8.10 19.82
N ARG A 52 3.49 -7.50 18.95
CA ARG A 52 4.95 -7.47 19.07
C ARG A 52 5.53 -6.06 19.00
N ASP A 53 6.78 -5.93 19.42
CA ASP A 53 7.52 -4.67 19.31
C ASP A 53 7.99 -4.44 17.87
N ILE A 54 7.60 -3.31 17.27
CA ILE A 54 7.96 -2.91 15.91
C ILE A 54 8.90 -1.72 15.95
N TYR A 55 9.93 -1.75 15.10
CA TYR A 55 10.94 -0.72 14.94
C TYR A 55 11.01 -0.21 13.49
N PRO A 56 11.56 0.98 13.21
CA PRO A 56 11.69 1.51 11.85
C PRO A 56 12.38 0.55 10.88
N ARG A 57 13.37 -0.22 11.36
CA ARG A 57 14.09 -1.23 10.55
C ARG A 57 13.19 -2.34 10.04
N ASP A 58 12.13 -2.68 10.79
CA ASP A 58 11.20 -3.74 10.38
C ASP A 58 10.36 -3.28 9.19
N ILE A 59 9.96 -2.01 9.16
CA ILE A 59 9.26 -1.37 8.03
C ILE A 59 10.18 -1.26 6.81
N VAL A 60 11.44 -0.84 7.00
CA VAL A 60 12.45 -0.79 5.92
C VAL A 60 12.59 -2.16 5.26
N ARG A 61 12.67 -3.22 6.06
CA ARG A 61 12.83 -4.61 5.57
C ARG A 61 11.58 -5.13 4.88
N GLU A 62 10.40 -4.86 5.45
CA GLU A 62 9.11 -5.36 4.93
C GLU A 62 8.80 -4.81 3.55
N TYR A 63 9.04 -3.50 3.36
CA TYR A 63 8.65 -2.81 2.13
C TYR A 63 9.83 -2.49 1.21
N GLU A 64 11.05 -2.91 1.55
CA GLU A 64 12.28 -2.66 0.77
C GLU A 64 12.48 -1.19 0.38
N ILE A 65 12.06 -0.26 1.25
CA ILE A 65 12.13 1.19 1.02
C ILE A 65 13.29 1.82 1.79
N GLY A 66 13.77 2.95 1.27
CA GLY A 66 14.90 3.67 1.85
C GLY A 66 14.65 4.11 3.30
N LYS A 67 15.67 3.97 4.15
CA LYS A 67 15.64 4.32 5.57
C LYS A 67 15.22 5.77 5.84
N SER A 68 15.66 6.71 4.99
CA SER A 68 15.28 8.12 5.06
C SER A 68 13.78 8.33 4.79
N SER A 69 13.22 7.63 3.79
CA SER A 69 11.79 7.70 3.46
C SER A 69 10.94 7.20 4.62
N VAL A 70 11.30 6.06 5.23
CA VAL A 70 10.61 5.54 6.42
C VAL A 70 10.69 6.54 7.57
N THR A 71 11.86 7.13 7.82
CA THR A 71 12.05 8.11 8.91
C THR A 71 11.13 9.32 8.74
N ASN A 72 11.08 9.89 7.54
CA ASN A 72 10.25 11.06 7.24
C ASN A 72 8.75 10.75 7.39
N VAL A 73 8.30 9.62 6.86
CA VAL A 73 6.90 9.20 6.97
C VAL A 73 6.51 8.95 8.42
N LEU A 74 7.34 8.23 9.18
CA LEU A 74 7.07 7.97 10.61
C LEU A 74 7.04 9.26 11.44
N GLN A 75 7.87 10.25 11.11
CA GLN A 75 7.85 11.54 11.77
C GLN A 75 6.52 12.26 11.51
N LEU A 76 6.11 12.35 10.25
CA LEU A 76 4.84 12.97 9.87
C LEU A 76 3.64 12.26 10.55
N MET A 77 3.64 10.93 10.56
CA MET A 77 2.59 10.14 11.21
C MET A 77 2.54 10.36 12.74
N GLU A 78 3.70 10.56 13.38
CA GLU A 78 3.77 10.89 14.80
C GLU A 78 3.25 12.31 15.07
N GLU A 79 3.65 13.30 14.27
CA GLU A 79 3.17 14.69 14.34
C GLU A 79 1.64 14.78 14.18
N LYS A 80 1.06 13.94 13.33
CA LYS A 80 -0.39 13.81 13.13
C LYS A 80 -1.10 13.00 14.24
N GLY A 81 -0.35 12.39 15.13
CA GLY A 81 -0.87 11.59 16.22
C GLY A 81 -1.41 10.22 15.81
N TYR A 82 -0.97 9.67 14.67
CA TYR A 82 -1.38 8.33 14.21
C TYR A 82 -0.60 7.22 14.86
N LEU A 83 0.62 7.50 15.29
CA LEU A 83 1.49 6.58 16.00
C LEU A 83 2.27 7.30 17.11
N THR A 84 2.88 6.51 17.98
CA THR A 84 3.85 6.98 18.98
C THR A 84 5.16 6.24 18.81
N ARG A 85 6.27 6.91 19.14
CA ARG A 85 7.61 6.32 19.17
C ARG A 85 8.18 6.44 20.59
N THR A 86 8.36 5.32 21.24
CA THR A 86 8.88 5.26 22.61
C THR A 86 10.25 4.58 22.65
N PRO A 87 11.21 5.07 23.47
CA PRO A 87 12.49 4.41 23.63
C PRO A 87 12.32 2.95 24.09
N ASP A 88 13.14 2.05 23.53
CA ASP A 88 13.19 0.68 24.02
C ASP A 88 13.82 0.61 25.41
N LYS A 89 13.30 -0.26 26.28
CA LYS A 89 13.80 -0.39 27.67
C LYS A 89 15.21 -0.98 27.74
N LYS A 90 15.61 -1.80 26.73
CA LYS A 90 16.91 -2.47 26.70
C LYS A 90 17.97 -1.65 25.95
N ASP A 91 17.55 -0.92 24.91
CA ASP A 91 18.41 -0.04 24.12
C ASP A 91 17.65 1.25 23.78
N GLY A 92 17.89 2.30 24.55
CA GLY A 92 17.24 3.60 24.39
C GLY A 92 17.50 4.29 23.04
N ARG A 93 18.46 3.80 22.23
CA ARG A 93 18.69 4.26 20.84
C ARG A 93 17.62 3.75 19.89
N LEU A 94 16.99 2.64 20.23
CA LEU A 94 15.89 2.06 19.45
C LEU A 94 14.57 2.67 19.91
N LYS A 95 13.71 3.03 18.97
CA LYS A 95 12.37 3.54 19.26
C LYS A 95 11.33 2.56 18.76
N LYS A 96 10.54 2.03 19.67
CA LYS A 96 9.37 1.20 19.36
C LYS A 96 8.27 2.08 18.77
N ILE A 97 7.58 1.54 17.79
CA ILE A 97 6.47 2.20 17.11
C ILE A 97 5.18 1.48 17.48
N ARG A 98 4.16 2.25 17.86
CA ARG A 98 2.81 1.72 18.11
C ARG A 98 1.76 2.66 17.56
N LEU A 99 0.66 2.09 17.05
CA LEU A 99 -0.50 2.89 16.67
C LEU A 99 -1.14 3.54 17.89
N THR A 100 -1.70 4.72 17.68
CA THR A 100 -2.68 5.32 18.58
C THR A 100 -4.09 4.87 18.19
N LYS A 101 -5.10 5.15 19.02
CA LYS A 101 -6.50 4.93 18.64
C LYS A 101 -6.86 5.66 17.35
N LYS A 102 -6.38 6.88 17.18
CA LYS A 102 -6.56 7.66 15.94
C LYS A 102 -5.92 6.95 14.74
N GLY A 103 -4.74 6.36 14.90
CA GLY A 103 -4.08 5.59 13.85
C GLY A 103 -4.86 4.32 13.47
N GLU A 104 -5.44 3.62 14.44
CA GLU A 104 -6.31 2.46 14.20
C GLU A 104 -7.59 2.86 13.45
N GLU A 105 -8.25 3.94 13.87
CA GLU A 105 -9.45 4.46 13.21
C GLU A 105 -9.18 4.82 11.75
N ILE A 106 -8.07 5.52 11.47
CA ILE A 106 -7.66 5.87 10.11
C ILE A 106 -7.36 4.62 9.29
N HIS A 107 -6.69 3.62 9.87
CA HIS A 107 -6.46 2.36 9.19
C HIS A 107 -7.77 1.70 8.76
N LEU A 108 -8.71 1.55 9.67
CA LEU A 108 -10.00 0.92 9.40
C LEU A 108 -10.82 1.68 8.34
N GLN A 109 -10.81 3.01 8.39
CA GLN A 109 -11.47 3.83 7.37
C GLN A 109 -10.77 3.72 6.01
N THR A 110 -9.44 3.66 5.97
CA THR A 110 -8.67 3.45 4.74
C THR A 110 -9.02 2.12 4.10
N ILE A 111 -9.09 1.04 4.89
CA ILE A 111 -9.52 -0.27 4.39
C ILE A 111 -10.94 -0.22 3.83
N ALA A 112 -11.88 0.41 4.53
CA ALA A 112 -13.26 0.53 4.06
C ALA A 112 -13.36 1.28 2.70
N VAL A 113 -12.57 2.34 2.51
CA VAL A 113 -12.49 3.10 1.25
C VAL A 113 -11.93 2.21 0.12
N ILE A 114 -10.87 1.46 0.41
CA ILE A 114 -10.23 0.56 -0.57
C ILE A 114 -11.19 -0.57 -0.95
N ASP A 115 -11.84 -1.19 0.01
CA ASP A 115 -12.81 -2.27 -0.23
C ASP A 115 -14.02 -1.79 -1.04
N GLN A 116 -14.50 -0.58 -0.78
CA GLN A 116 -15.57 -0.01 -1.58
C GLN A 116 -15.10 0.28 -3.01
N LEU A 117 -13.88 0.79 -3.19
CA LEU A 117 -13.31 0.99 -4.52
C LEU A 117 -13.20 -0.32 -5.30
N HIS A 118 -12.75 -1.40 -4.65
CA HIS A 118 -12.67 -2.72 -5.29
C HIS A 118 -14.04 -3.19 -5.76
N ARG A 119 -15.08 -3.08 -4.92
CA ARG A 119 -16.45 -3.43 -5.30
C ARG A 119 -16.97 -2.61 -6.48
N ASP A 120 -16.70 -1.30 -6.46
CA ASP A 120 -17.15 -0.40 -7.54
C ASP A 120 -16.44 -0.73 -8.87
N MET A 121 -15.15 -1.04 -8.83
CA MET A 121 -14.36 -1.38 -10.01
C MET A 121 -14.68 -2.75 -10.58
N GLU A 122 -15.07 -3.70 -9.75
CA GLU A 122 -15.46 -5.05 -10.17
C GLU A 122 -16.96 -5.14 -10.57
N CYS A 123 -17.71 -4.04 -10.44
CA CYS A 123 -19.11 -4.01 -10.79
C CYS A 123 -19.34 -4.38 -12.26
N GLY A 124 -20.17 -5.39 -12.50
CA GLY A 124 -20.48 -5.89 -13.85
C GLY A 124 -19.46 -6.89 -14.43
N ILE A 125 -18.35 -7.16 -13.72
CA ILE A 125 -17.39 -8.20 -14.12
C ILE A 125 -17.91 -9.57 -13.65
N THR A 126 -18.10 -10.50 -14.59
CA THR A 126 -18.54 -11.85 -14.26
C THR A 126 -17.41 -12.68 -13.63
N LYS A 127 -17.78 -13.80 -13.01
CA LYS A 127 -16.79 -14.71 -12.43
C LYS A 127 -15.84 -15.27 -13.51
N GLU A 128 -16.38 -15.62 -14.66
CA GLU A 128 -15.64 -16.15 -15.80
C GLU A 128 -14.64 -15.13 -16.35
N GLU A 129 -15.05 -13.87 -16.52
CA GLU A 129 -14.17 -12.78 -16.95
C GLU A 129 -13.04 -12.54 -15.95
N ARG A 130 -13.35 -12.62 -14.65
CA ARG A 130 -12.35 -12.50 -13.58
C ARG A 130 -11.33 -13.65 -13.62
N GLU A 131 -11.77 -14.88 -13.82
CA GLU A 131 -10.87 -16.03 -13.94
C GLU A 131 -9.95 -15.91 -15.18
N VAL A 132 -10.51 -15.49 -16.32
CA VAL A 132 -9.73 -15.23 -17.55
C VAL A 132 -8.69 -14.13 -17.30
N PHE A 133 -9.07 -13.04 -16.65
CA PHE A 133 -8.17 -11.94 -16.31
C PHE A 133 -6.98 -12.40 -15.45
N PHE A 134 -7.24 -13.14 -14.37
CA PHE A 134 -6.17 -13.65 -13.51
C PHE A 134 -5.28 -14.63 -14.25
N GLY A 135 -5.83 -15.50 -15.08
CA GLY A 135 -5.05 -16.42 -15.93
C GLY A 135 -4.09 -15.67 -16.88
N ILE A 136 -4.51 -14.54 -17.44
CA ILE A 136 -3.64 -13.67 -18.27
C ILE A 136 -2.54 -13.04 -17.42
N VAL A 137 -2.89 -12.48 -16.25
CA VAL A 137 -1.92 -11.85 -15.34
C VAL A 137 -0.86 -12.86 -14.89
N ASP A 138 -1.24 -14.09 -14.56
CA ASP A 138 -0.31 -15.13 -14.15
C ASP A 138 0.66 -15.53 -15.27
N LYS A 139 0.17 -15.69 -16.50
CA LYS A 139 1.03 -15.90 -17.67
C LYS A 139 2.05 -14.76 -17.87
N MET A 140 1.61 -13.51 -17.68
CA MET A 140 2.49 -12.34 -17.79
C MET A 140 3.57 -12.35 -16.70
N ARG A 141 3.22 -12.72 -15.45
CA ARG A 141 4.17 -12.87 -14.34
C ARG A 141 5.23 -13.93 -14.63
N GLU A 142 4.81 -15.11 -15.11
CA GLU A 142 5.73 -16.19 -15.49
C GLU A 142 6.68 -15.76 -16.60
N ASN A 143 6.17 -15.10 -17.64
CA ASN A 143 7.00 -14.63 -18.74
C ASN A 143 8.03 -13.57 -18.27
N ALA A 144 7.62 -12.65 -17.41
CA ALA A 144 8.52 -11.66 -16.83
C ALA A 144 9.60 -12.30 -15.94
N ALA A 145 9.27 -13.33 -15.17
CA ALA A 145 10.22 -14.07 -14.35
C ALA A 145 11.28 -14.80 -15.20
N LYS A 146 10.88 -15.44 -16.31
CA LYS A 146 11.79 -16.12 -17.25
C LYS A 146 12.81 -15.15 -17.87
N GLN A 147 12.41 -13.92 -18.18
CA GLN A 147 13.29 -12.91 -18.75
C GLN A 147 14.39 -12.43 -17.76
N ARG A 148 14.12 -12.43 -16.46
CA ARG A 148 15.11 -12.06 -15.44
C ARG A 148 16.22 -13.10 -15.26
N VAL A 149 15.94 -14.38 -15.55
CA VAL A 149 16.90 -15.48 -15.42
C VAL A 149 17.83 -15.57 -16.64
N SER A 150 17.37 -15.10 -17.81
CA SER A 150 18.12 -15.14 -19.08
C SER A 150 19.10 -13.97 -19.27
N GLY A 151 19.15 -13.03 -18.35
CA GLY A 151 19.96 -11.80 -18.41
C GLY A 151 21.14 -11.76 -17.41
N GLN A 152 21.55 -12.92 -16.84
CA GLN A 152 22.77 -13.06 -16.03
C GLN A 152 23.87 -13.77 -16.79
#